data_e9930f284c1a5a00e7e73bde3a2500c5
#
_entry.id   e9930f284c1a5a00e7e73bde3a2500c5
#
_cell.length_a   1.000
_cell.length_b   1.000
_cell.length_c   1.000
_cell.angle_alpha   90.00
_cell.angle_beta   90.00
_cell.angle_gamma   90.00
#
_symmetry.space_group_name_H-M   'P 1'
#
loop_
_entity.id
_entity.type
_entity.pdbx_description
1 polymer ?
#
loop_
_entity_poly.entity_id
_entity_poly.type
_entity_poly.pdbx_seq_one_letter_code
_entity_poly.pdbx_strand_id
1 'polypeptide(L)'
;CPGWVRFVKYEYPELLPNLSTAKSPQQMFGAIAKTYYAQQLGVEPEEIYCLSIMPCTAKKYESQMACMDVTGTGPDVDSVITTREVGRLIRAEHIQLEHLKEEEFDEPLGCGSGAAVIFGATGGVMEAALRSAYYFLTGENPAPDAFKVVRGQDGVREAEVEIAGTKVRAAVVSGLGNTRRLIERIKKGEAEYDFVEVMACPGGC
;
A
#
# COMPACT_ATOMS: atom_id res chain seq x y z
N CYS A 1 3.55 3.73 0.43
CA CYS A 1 3.22 4.67 1.51
C CYS A 1 3.43 6.10 1.06
N PRO A 2 2.38 6.93 0.88
CA PRO A 2 2.53 8.31 0.38
C PRO A 2 3.31 9.23 1.34
N GLY A 3 3.27 8.96 2.64
CA GLY A 3 4.10 9.67 3.61
C GLY A 3 5.59 9.43 3.40
N TRP A 4 5.97 8.20 3.08
CA TRP A 4 7.33 7.83 2.69
C TRP A 4 7.76 8.50 1.37
N VAL A 5 6.93 8.42 0.33
CA VAL A 5 7.24 9.04 -0.97
C VAL A 5 7.47 10.54 -0.83
N ARG A 6 6.63 11.22 -0.03
CA ARG A 6 6.81 12.64 0.24
C ARG A 6 8.09 12.92 1.01
N PHE A 7 8.40 12.12 2.02
CA PHE A 7 9.63 12.23 2.80
C PHE A 7 10.88 12.12 1.93
N VAL A 8 10.95 11.12 1.03
CA VAL A 8 12.07 10.97 0.10
C VAL A 8 12.22 12.17 -0.83
N LYS A 9 11.12 12.64 -1.40
CA LYS A 9 11.14 13.80 -2.30
C LYS A 9 11.81 15.04 -1.70
N TYR A 10 11.64 15.25 -0.40
CA TYR A 10 12.14 16.46 0.27
C TYR A 10 13.46 16.26 1.00
N GLU A 11 13.68 15.09 1.58
CA GLU A 11 14.84 14.86 2.46
C GLU A 11 15.98 14.10 1.78
N TYR A 12 15.63 13.24 0.79
CA TYR A 12 16.57 12.35 0.10
C TYR A 12 16.24 12.23 -1.40
N PRO A 13 16.24 13.35 -2.15
CA PRO A 13 15.86 13.33 -3.56
C PRO A 13 16.74 12.43 -4.43
N GLU A 14 17.98 12.17 -4.01
CA GLU A 14 18.91 11.25 -4.66
C GLU A 14 18.43 9.79 -4.64
N LEU A 15 17.52 9.42 -3.74
CA LEU A 15 16.95 8.07 -3.66
C LEU A 15 15.68 7.90 -4.50
N LEU A 16 15.20 8.93 -5.18
CA LEU A 16 14.01 8.82 -6.04
C LEU A 16 14.12 7.72 -7.09
N PRO A 17 15.27 7.47 -7.74
CA PRO A 17 15.42 6.37 -8.69
C PRO A 17 15.26 4.97 -8.07
N ASN A 18 15.40 4.85 -6.76
CA ASN A 18 15.25 3.59 -6.04
C ASN A 18 13.81 3.30 -5.59
N LEU A 19 12.90 4.26 -5.76
CA LEU A 19 11.50 4.03 -5.41
C LEU A 19 10.83 3.09 -6.41
N SER A 20 10.01 2.19 -5.89
CA SER A 20 9.11 1.39 -6.73
C SER A 20 8.16 2.29 -7.52
N THR A 21 7.90 1.93 -8.77
CA THR A 21 6.92 2.59 -9.63
C THR A 21 5.48 2.11 -9.37
N ALA A 22 5.30 1.11 -8.50
CA ALA A 22 3.97 0.61 -8.12
C ALA A 22 3.19 1.69 -7.37
N LYS A 23 1.94 1.90 -7.77
CA LYS A 23 1.00 2.77 -7.06
C LYS A 23 0.69 2.20 -5.66
N SER A 24 0.20 3.03 -4.74
CA SER A 24 -0.34 2.52 -3.48
C SER A 24 -1.59 1.66 -3.73
N PRO A 25 -1.98 0.75 -2.81
CA PRO A 25 -3.19 -0.06 -2.96
C PRO A 25 -4.45 0.77 -3.25
N GLN A 26 -4.59 1.95 -2.60
CA GLN A 26 -5.66 2.89 -2.89
C GLN A 26 -5.69 3.30 -4.37
N GLN A 27 -4.55 3.69 -4.91
CA GLN A 27 -4.43 4.15 -6.30
C GLN A 27 -4.48 2.98 -7.30
N MET A 28 -4.00 1.79 -6.91
CA MET A 28 -4.17 0.58 -7.73
C MET A 28 -5.66 0.25 -7.90
N PHE A 29 -6.42 0.30 -6.81
CA PHE A 29 -7.86 0.02 -6.86
C PHE A 29 -8.59 1.06 -7.71
N GLY A 30 -8.33 2.35 -7.52
CA GLY A 30 -8.92 3.41 -8.32
C GLY A 30 -8.62 3.26 -9.81
N ALA A 31 -7.36 2.95 -10.15
CA ALA A 31 -6.97 2.69 -11.53
C ALA A 31 -7.74 1.51 -12.15
N ILE A 32 -7.87 0.39 -11.40
CA ILE A 32 -8.62 -0.79 -11.86
C ILE A 32 -10.12 -0.48 -11.96
N ALA A 33 -10.68 0.28 -11.02
CA ALA A 33 -12.08 0.67 -11.04
C ALA A 33 -12.40 1.51 -12.29
N LYS A 34 -11.57 2.49 -12.61
CA LYS A 34 -11.77 3.38 -13.77
C LYS A 34 -11.32 2.79 -15.11
N THR A 35 -10.68 1.62 -15.13
CA THR A 35 -10.30 0.94 -16.37
C THR A 35 -11.09 -0.36 -16.54
N TYR A 36 -10.63 -1.43 -15.92
CA TYR A 36 -11.19 -2.77 -16.08
C TYR A 36 -12.66 -2.86 -15.63
N TYR A 37 -13.00 -2.30 -14.47
CA TYR A 37 -14.36 -2.39 -13.96
C TYR A 37 -15.32 -1.48 -14.75
N ALA A 38 -14.89 -0.27 -15.16
CA ALA A 38 -15.66 0.58 -16.07
C ALA A 38 -15.98 -0.17 -17.38
N GLN A 39 -14.99 -0.84 -17.97
CA GLN A 39 -15.19 -1.66 -19.15
C GLN A 39 -16.18 -2.81 -18.93
N GLN A 40 -16.13 -3.49 -17.78
CA GLN A 40 -17.08 -4.55 -17.44
C GLN A 40 -18.52 -4.04 -17.32
N LEU A 41 -18.70 -2.84 -16.76
CA LEU A 41 -20.01 -2.20 -16.63
C LEU A 41 -20.51 -1.58 -17.94
N GLY A 42 -19.62 -1.36 -18.92
CA GLY A 42 -19.95 -0.65 -20.16
C GLY A 42 -20.22 0.84 -19.95
N VAL A 43 -19.52 1.45 -18.98
CA VAL A 43 -19.61 2.88 -18.66
C VAL A 43 -18.26 3.58 -18.91
N GLU A 44 -18.30 4.90 -19.07
CA GLU A 44 -17.07 5.68 -19.20
C GLU A 44 -16.38 5.86 -17.83
N PRO A 45 -15.05 5.99 -17.78
CA PRO A 45 -14.30 6.17 -16.53
C PRO A 45 -14.82 7.31 -15.64
N GLU A 46 -15.29 8.39 -16.23
CA GLU A 46 -15.83 9.59 -15.55
C GLU A 46 -17.16 9.33 -14.85
N GLU A 47 -17.88 8.29 -15.23
CA GLU A 47 -19.14 7.90 -14.59
C GLU A 47 -18.90 7.14 -13.27
N ILE A 48 -17.65 6.72 -13.00
CA ILE A 48 -17.27 6.06 -11.76
C ILE A 48 -16.64 7.08 -10.80
N TYR A 49 -17.24 7.24 -9.64
CA TYR A 49 -16.70 8.08 -8.57
C TYR A 49 -16.04 7.22 -7.48
N CYS A 50 -14.72 7.28 -7.38
CA CYS A 50 -13.94 6.56 -6.38
C CYS A 50 -13.76 7.40 -5.12
N LEU A 51 -14.44 7.03 -4.03
CA LEU A 51 -14.26 7.61 -2.71
C LEU A 51 -13.41 6.67 -1.84
N SER A 52 -12.27 7.15 -1.39
CA SER A 52 -11.41 6.41 -0.45
C SER A 52 -11.61 6.90 0.98
N ILE A 53 -11.83 5.95 1.90
CA ILE A 53 -11.92 6.21 3.35
C ILE A 53 -10.67 5.63 4.01
N MET A 54 -9.74 6.51 4.43
CA MET A 54 -8.44 6.11 4.91
C MET A 54 -8.01 6.92 6.14
N PRO A 55 -7.40 6.32 7.18
CA PRO A 55 -6.89 7.04 8.34
C PRO A 55 -5.57 7.79 8.00
N CYS A 56 -5.52 8.48 6.86
CA CYS A 56 -4.28 9.03 6.31
C CYS A 56 -4.51 10.32 5.54
N THR A 57 -3.91 11.43 5.99
CA THR A 57 -3.97 12.70 5.28
C THR A 57 -3.02 12.76 4.09
N ALA A 58 -1.93 12.00 4.09
CA ALA A 58 -0.99 11.95 2.97
C ALA A 58 -1.62 11.34 1.70
N LYS A 59 -2.63 10.47 1.85
CA LYS A 59 -3.39 9.90 0.73
C LYS A 59 -4.26 10.93 0.01
N LYS A 60 -4.67 12.01 0.68
CA LYS A 60 -5.32 13.16 0.02
C LYS A 60 -4.39 13.85 -0.97
N TYR A 61 -3.12 14.01 -0.58
CA TYR A 61 -2.10 14.57 -1.47
C TYR A 61 -1.79 13.61 -2.63
N GLU A 62 -1.68 12.32 -2.33
CA GLU A 62 -1.38 11.29 -3.32
C GLU A 62 -2.41 11.27 -4.45
N SER A 63 -3.70 11.30 -4.13
CA SER A 63 -4.77 11.24 -5.14
C SER A 63 -4.80 12.44 -6.10
N GLN A 64 -4.16 13.54 -5.74
CA GLN A 64 -4.09 14.77 -6.56
C GLN A 64 -2.80 14.86 -7.41
N MET A 65 -1.94 13.86 -7.35
CA MET A 65 -0.73 13.85 -8.17
C MET A 65 -1.07 13.52 -9.62
N ALA A 66 -0.51 14.27 -10.56
CA ALA A 66 -0.77 14.08 -12.00
C ALA A 66 -0.50 12.66 -12.52
N CYS A 67 0.40 11.91 -11.89
CA CYS A 67 0.68 10.51 -12.24
C CYS A 67 -0.38 9.51 -11.71
N MET A 68 -1.39 9.98 -10.97
CA MET A 68 -2.51 9.19 -10.46
C MET A 68 -3.78 9.40 -11.31
N ASP A 69 -3.59 9.38 -12.61
CA ASP A 69 -4.61 9.50 -13.64
C ASP A 69 -4.25 8.52 -14.78
N VAL A 70 -4.78 7.30 -14.70
CA VAL A 70 -4.45 6.22 -15.64
C VAL A 70 -5.21 6.36 -16.96
N THR A 71 -6.36 7.01 -16.94
CA THR A 71 -7.24 7.15 -18.10
C THR A 71 -7.00 8.45 -18.87
N GLY A 72 -6.36 9.44 -18.24
CA GLY A 72 -6.22 10.80 -18.79
C GLY A 72 -7.49 11.65 -18.69
N THR A 73 -8.50 11.16 -17.95
CA THR A 73 -9.81 11.81 -17.81
C THR A 73 -10.05 12.39 -16.42
N GLY A 74 -9.10 12.19 -15.50
CA GLY A 74 -9.18 12.65 -14.12
C GLY A 74 -8.54 11.68 -13.14
N PRO A 75 -8.52 12.03 -11.85
CA PRO A 75 -7.80 11.24 -10.85
C PRO A 75 -8.38 9.82 -10.72
N ASP A 76 -7.51 8.83 -10.53
CA ASP A 76 -7.91 7.43 -10.27
C ASP A 76 -8.82 7.33 -9.03
N VAL A 77 -8.56 8.16 -8.02
CA VAL A 77 -9.38 8.30 -6.81
C VAL A 77 -9.84 9.75 -6.69
N ASP A 78 -11.14 9.98 -6.85
CA ASP A 78 -11.73 11.31 -6.92
C ASP A 78 -11.67 12.05 -5.58
N SER A 79 -11.94 11.36 -4.49
CA SER A 79 -11.89 11.93 -3.15
C SER A 79 -11.30 10.98 -2.13
N VAL A 80 -10.57 11.56 -1.18
CA VAL A 80 -10.07 10.86 0.00
C VAL A 80 -10.57 11.55 1.25
N ILE A 81 -11.33 10.84 2.06
CA ILE A 81 -11.79 11.32 3.37
C ILE A 81 -11.17 10.48 4.49
N THR A 82 -10.82 11.13 5.57
CA THR A 82 -10.26 10.45 6.74
C THR A 82 -11.36 9.76 7.54
N THR A 83 -10.99 8.77 8.34
CA THR A 83 -11.91 8.11 9.29
C THR A 83 -12.59 9.12 10.23
N ARG A 84 -11.88 10.21 10.61
CA ARG A 84 -12.48 11.30 11.42
C ARG A 84 -13.53 12.10 10.65
N GLU A 85 -13.31 12.33 9.35
CA GLU A 85 -14.27 13.02 8.49
C GLU A 85 -15.51 12.16 8.28
N VAL A 86 -15.35 10.85 8.06
CA VAL A 86 -16.49 9.91 8.03
C VAL A 86 -17.29 9.95 9.34
N GLY A 87 -16.63 9.90 10.48
CA GLY A 87 -17.32 10.01 11.77
C GLY A 87 -18.04 11.34 11.98
N ARG A 88 -17.60 12.45 11.34
CA ARG A 88 -18.33 13.71 11.32
C ARG A 88 -19.54 13.65 10.40
N LEU A 89 -19.39 13.03 9.22
CA LEU A 89 -20.47 12.85 8.26
C LEU A 89 -21.60 12.01 8.86
N ILE A 90 -21.29 10.86 9.46
CA ILE A 90 -22.26 10.00 10.17
C ILE A 90 -23.06 10.79 11.21
N ARG A 91 -22.38 11.63 11.99
CA ARG A 91 -23.06 12.47 12.99
C ARG A 91 -23.90 13.59 12.35
N ALA A 92 -23.41 14.21 11.28
CA ALA A 92 -24.13 15.29 10.60
C ALA A 92 -25.42 14.77 9.94
N GLU A 93 -25.39 13.56 9.42
CA GLU A 93 -26.54 12.88 8.81
C GLU A 93 -27.44 12.18 9.84
N HIS A 94 -27.14 12.32 11.14
CA HIS A 94 -27.90 11.70 12.23
C HIS A 94 -28.05 10.17 12.10
N ILE A 95 -27.08 9.49 11.48
CA ILE A 95 -27.09 8.03 11.32
C ILE A 95 -26.86 7.38 12.68
N GLN A 96 -27.80 6.57 13.12
CA GLN A 96 -27.75 5.82 14.38
C GLN A 96 -27.25 4.41 14.06
N LEU A 97 -25.96 4.16 14.28
CA LEU A 97 -25.29 2.91 13.89
C LEU A 97 -25.93 1.68 14.54
N GLU A 98 -26.42 1.80 15.78
CA GLU A 98 -27.08 0.74 16.52
C GLU A 98 -28.43 0.31 15.93
N HIS A 99 -29.01 1.12 15.05
CA HIS A 99 -30.29 0.82 14.39
C HIS A 99 -30.12 0.32 12.96
N LEU A 100 -28.89 0.25 12.44
CA LEU A 100 -28.62 -0.26 11.11
C LEU A 100 -28.72 -1.80 11.12
N LYS A 101 -29.24 -2.32 10.02
CA LYS A 101 -29.19 -3.76 9.77
C LYS A 101 -27.80 -4.14 9.27
N GLU A 102 -27.37 -5.34 9.62
CA GLU A 102 -26.17 -5.91 9.01
C GLU A 102 -26.45 -6.22 7.53
N GLU A 103 -25.50 -5.85 6.68
CA GLU A 103 -25.53 -6.09 5.25
C GLU A 103 -24.15 -6.57 4.79
N GLU A 104 -24.12 -7.33 3.71
CA GLU A 104 -22.87 -7.74 3.08
C GLU A 104 -22.33 -6.63 2.18
N PHE A 105 -21.03 -6.64 1.94
CA PHE A 105 -20.41 -5.74 0.96
C PHE A 105 -20.72 -6.18 -0.46
N ASP A 106 -20.88 -5.22 -1.35
CA ASP A 106 -20.86 -5.51 -2.78
C ASP A 106 -19.51 -6.10 -3.21
N GLU A 107 -19.52 -7.03 -4.14
CA GLU A 107 -18.33 -7.71 -4.65
C GLU A 107 -18.04 -7.33 -6.12
N PRO A 108 -17.74 -6.08 -6.44
CA PRO A 108 -17.58 -5.61 -7.82
C PRO A 108 -16.46 -6.33 -8.57
N LEU A 109 -15.42 -6.80 -7.87
CA LEU A 109 -14.26 -7.50 -8.43
C LEU A 109 -14.01 -8.85 -7.75
N GLY A 110 -15.00 -9.38 -7.05
CA GLY A 110 -14.93 -10.64 -6.31
C GLY A 110 -14.21 -10.54 -4.96
N CYS A 111 -13.91 -11.70 -4.38
CA CYS A 111 -13.30 -11.78 -3.06
C CYS A 111 -11.82 -11.39 -3.06
N GLY A 112 -11.38 -10.72 -2.00
CA GLY A 112 -9.98 -10.40 -1.76
C GLY A 112 -9.13 -11.65 -1.49
N SER A 113 -7.85 -11.60 -1.87
CA SER A 113 -6.87 -12.64 -1.54
C SER A 113 -6.35 -12.49 -0.10
N GLY A 114 -5.68 -13.53 0.43
CA GLY A 114 -5.01 -13.47 1.72
C GLY A 114 -3.92 -12.37 1.80
N ALA A 115 -3.32 -11.98 0.67
CA ALA A 115 -2.39 -10.87 0.59
C ALA A 115 -3.06 -9.54 0.96
N ALA A 116 -4.32 -9.32 0.58
CA ALA A 116 -5.07 -8.12 0.93
C ALA A 116 -5.22 -7.95 2.45
N VAL A 117 -5.37 -9.05 3.19
CA VAL A 117 -5.51 -9.04 4.66
C VAL A 117 -4.22 -8.59 5.35
N ILE A 118 -3.06 -9.03 4.87
CA ILE A 118 -1.76 -8.73 5.51
C ILE A 118 -1.14 -7.42 5.04
N PHE A 119 -1.59 -6.86 3.92
CA PHE A 119 -0.94 -5.75 3.22
C PHE A 119 -0.82 -4.47 4.06
N GLY A 120 -1.79 -4.20 4.93
CA GLY A 120 -1.80 -3.02 5.80
C GLY A 120 -0.88 -3.11 7.01
N ALA A 121 -0.41 -4.29 7.38
CA ALA A 121 0.50 -4.48 8.51
C ALA A 121 1.96 -4.26 8.10
N THR A 122 2.80 -3.81 9.04
CA THR A 122 4.25 -3.69 8.83
C THR A 122 4.85 -5.05 8.43
N GLY A 123 5.53 -5.10 7.30
CA GLY A 123 6.08 -6.31 6.70
C GLY A 123 5.09 -7.10 5.83
N GLY A 124 3.82 -6.67 5.76
CA GLY A 124 2.81 -7.36 4.96
C GLY A 124 3.00 -7.19 3.45
N VAL A 125 3.42 -6.02 3.02
CA VAL A 125 3.76 -5.76 1.61
C VAL A 125 4.99 -6.57 1.21
N MET A 126 6.02 -6.59 2.07
CA MET A 126 7.22 -7.40 1.86
C MET A 126 6.88 -8.88 1.74
N GLU A 127 6.09 -9.43 2.66
CA GLU A 127 5.68 -10.83 2.60
C GLU A 127 4.87 -11.13 1.33
N ALA A 128 3.94 -10.28 0.94
CA ALA A 128 3.16 -10.45 -0.29
C ALA A 128 4.06 -10.42 -1.53
N ALA A 129 5.04 -9.52 -1.58
CA ALA A 129 6.01 -9.44 -2.67
C ALA A 129 6.89 -10.70 -2.77
N LEU A 130 7.42 -11.17 -1.63
CA LEU A 130 8.25 -12.38 -1.58
C LEU A 130 7.46 -13.64 -1.97
N ARG A 131 6.19 -13.74 -1.54
CA ARG A 131 5.29 -14.84 -1.94
C ARG A 131 5.00 -14.82 -3.45
N SER A 132 4.73 -13.64 -4.00
CA SER A 132 4.50 -13.49 -5.44
C SER A 132 5.76 -13.81 -6.24
N ALA A 133 6.93 -13.34 -5.81
CA ALA A 133 8.20 -13.64 -6.45
C ALA A 133 8.49 -15.16 -6.43
N TYR A 134 8.26 -15.82 -5.31
CA TYR A 134 8.39 -17.28 -5.20
C TYR A 134 7.48 -17.99 -6.21
N TYR A 135 6.20 -17.60 -6.26
CA TYR A 135 5.25 -18.20 -7.18
C TYR A 135 5.66 -18.00 -8.65
N PHE A 136 6.07 -16.80 -9.03
CA PHE A 136 6.48 -16.51 -10.41
C PHE A 136 7.73 -17.28 -10.84
N LEU A 137 8.62 -17.58 -9.90
CA LEU A 137 9.87 -18.31 -10.19
C LEU A 137 9.69 -19.83 -10.16
N THR A 138 8.79 -20.35 -9.32
CA THR A 138 8.65 -21.81 -9.11
C THR A 138 7.37 -22.40 -9.67
N GLY A 139 6.34 -21.59 -9.92
CA GLY A 139 4.99 -22.03 -10.27
C GLY A 139 4.17 -22.58 -9.09
N GLU A 140 4.73 -22.55 -7.88
CA GLU A 140 4.12 -23.09 -6.66
C GLU A 140 3.96 -22.01 -5.58
N ASN A 141 2.94 -22.18 -4.73
CA ASN A 141 2.80 -21.31 -3.57
C ASN A 141 3.80 -21.71 -2.46
N PRO A 142 4.45 -20.74 -1.80
CA PRO A 142 5.33 -21.06 -0.68
C PRO A 142 4.52 -21.56 0.52
N ALA A 143 5.19 -22.24 1.45
CA ALA A 143 4.58 -22.66 2.72
C ALA A 143 3.95 -21.46 3.46
N PRO A 144 2.87 -21.67 4.24
CA PRO A 144 2.16 -20.58 4.91
C PRO A 144 3.04 -19.65 5.76
N ASP A 145 4.12 -20.15 6.32
CA ASP A 145 5.03 -19.43 7.21
C ASP A 145 6.38 -19.08 6.59
N ALA A 146 6.59 -19.37 5.30
CA ALA A 146 7.90 -19.21 4.65
C ALA A 146 8.55 -17.84 4.87
N PHE A 147 7.77 -16.76 4.92
CA PHE A 147 8.25 -15.38 5.00
C PHE A 147 7.77 -14.62 6.24
N LYS A 148 7.30 -15.31 7.28
CA LYS A 148 6.86 -14.65 8.54
C LYS A 148 7.96 -13.80 9.20
N VAL A 149 9.23 -14.12 8.95
CA VAL A 149 10.38 -13.40 9.50
C VAL A 149 10.38 -11.91 9.17
N VAL A 150 9.77 -11.49 8.06
CA VAL A 150 9.71 -10.08 7.65
C VAL A 150 8.61 -9.29 8.36
N ARG A 151 7.67 -9.95 9.06
CA ARG A 151 6.61 -9.28 9.83
C ARG A 151 7.07 -8.90 11.23
N GLY A 152 6.62 -7.75 11.73
CA GLY A 152 6.84 -7.31 13.11
C GLY A 152 6.82 -5.79 13.25
N GLN A 153 6.80 -5.32 14.49
CA GLN A 153 6.67 -3.90 14.84
C GLN A 153 7.94 -3.27 15.43
N ASP A 154 9.08 -3.94 15.32
CA ASP A 154 10.34 -3.59 16.04
C ASP A 154 11.08 -2.36 15.45
N GLY A 155 10.43 -1.55 14.65
CA GLY A 155 11.01 -0.36 14.06
C GLY A 155 11.85 -0.62 12.80
N VAL A 156 12.86 -1.47 12.88
CA VAL A 156 13.64 -1.97 11.74
C VAL A 156 13.80 -3.47 11.87
N ARG A 157 13.41 -4.21 10.87
CA ARG A 157 13.58 -5.66 10.78
C ARG A 157 14.37 -6.00 9.52
N GLU A 158 15.43 -6.74 9.68
CA GLU A 158 16.28 -7.19 8.61
C GLU A 158 16.14 -8.72 8.47
N ALA A 159 16.04 -9.21 7.25
CA ALA A 159 15.94 -10.63 6.94
C ALA A 159 16.69 -10.98 5.67
N GLU A 160 17.34 -12.14 5.68
CA GLU A 160 17.80 -12.80 4.48
C GLU A 160 16.87 -13.97 4.19
N VAL A 161 16.28 -13.99 3.02
CA VAL A 161 15.37 -15.04 2.56
C VAL A 161 15.90 -15.67 1.28
N GLU A 162 15.65 -16.94 1.09
CA GLU A 162 16.01 -17.62 -0.14
C GLU A 162 14.78 -17.86 -0.99
N ILE A 163 14.85 -17.45 -2.26
CA ILE A 163 13.77 -17.63 -3.25
C ILE A 163 14.37 -18.33 -4.47
N ALA A 164 13.95 -19.57 -4.71
CA ALA A 164 14.41 -20.37 -5.84
C ALA A 164 15.95 -20.40 -5.99
N GLY A 165 16.68 -20.56 -4.90
CA GLY A 165 18.14 -20.59 -4.87
C GLY A 165 18.83 -19.21 -4.88
N THR A 166 18.07 -18.11 -4.93
CA THR A 166 18.59 -16.74 -4.87
C THR A 166 18.37 -16.16 -3.48
N LYS A 167 19.45 -15.66 -2.87
CA LYS A 167 19.38 -14.94 -1.60
C LYS A 167 18.91 -13.52 -1.82
N VAL A 168 17.89 -13.09 -1.06
CA VAL A 168 17.32 -11.75 -1.06
C VAL A 168 17.49 -11.15 0.32
N ARG A 169 18.20 -10.03 0.41
CA ARG A 169 18.36 -9.25 1.65
C ARG A 169 17.25 -8.21 1.71
N ALA A 170 16.38 -8.37 2.68
CA ALA A 170 15.19 -7.54 2.85
C ALA A 170 15.27 -6.74 4.14
N ALA A 171 14.76 -5.51 4.11
CA ALA A 171 14.52 -4.73 5.31
C ALA A 171 13.09 -4.20 5.35
N VAL A 172 12.47 -4.24 6.51
CA VAL A 172 11.15 -3.66 6.79
C VAL A 172 11.31 -2.58 7.84
N VAL A 173 10.88 -1.37 7.52
CA VAL A 173 11.08 -0.20 8.39
C VAL A 173 9.75 0.44 8.72
N SER A 174 9.52 0.66 10.01
CA SER A 174 8.34 1.33 10.54
C SER A 174 8.73 2.65 11.19
N GLY A 175 8.10 3.75 10.73
CA GLY A 175 8.34 5.11 11.19
C GLY A 175 9.51 5.82 10.48
N LEU A 176 9.30 7.08 10.11
CA LEU A 176 10.28 7.87 9.32
C LEU A 176 11.58 8.15 10.07
N GLY A 177 11.57 8.19 11.42
CA GLY A 177 12.79 8.30 12.20
C GLY A 177 13.70 7.08 12.07
N ASN A 178 13.13 5.87 12.06
CA ASN A 178 13.85 4.63 11.80
C ASN A 178 14.35 4.57 10.35
N THR A 179 13.50 5.01 9.41
CA THR A 179 13.85 5.11 8.00
C THR A 179 15.07 5.99 7.78
N ARG A 180 15.13 7.16 8.43
CA ARG A 180 16.30 8.06 8.36
C ARG A 180 17.57 7.34 8.81
N ARG A 181 17.53 6.64 9.94
CA ARG A 181 18.69 5.89 10.45
C ARG A 181 19.13 4.79 9.48
N LEU A 182 18.19 4.07 8.86
CA LEU A 182 18.50 3.04 7.89
C LEU A 182 19.17 3.64 6.63
N ILE A 183 18.63 4.73 6.10
CA ILE A 183 19.21 5.44 4.95
C ILE A 183 20.66 5.88 5.25
N GLU A 184 20.93 6.43 6.44
CA GLU A 184 22.27 6.84 6.82
C GLU A 184 23.25 5.66 6.90
N ARG A 185 22.81 4.48 7.38
CA ARG A 185 23.60 3.24 7.37
C ARG A 185 23.91 2.78 5.94
N ILE A 186 22.90 2.81 5.05
CA ILE A 186 23.08 2.45 3.64
C ILE A 186 24.09 3.40 2.98
N LYS A 187 23.95 4.71 3.18
CA LYS A 187 24.85 5.74 2.61
C LYS A 187 26.30 5.58 3.07
N LYS A 188 26.50 5.10 4.30
CA LYS A 188 27.84 4.80 4.84
C LYS A 188 28.41 3.47 4.38
N GLY A 189 27.67 2.64 3.64
CA GLY A 189 28.06 1.28 3.28
C GLY A 189 28.00 0.27 4.44
N GLU A 190 27.32 0.61 5.54
CA GLU A 190 27.18 -0.24 6.72
C GLU A 190 26.04 -1.26 6.56
N ALA A 191 25.17 -1.10 5.57
CA ALA A 191 24.04 -1.96 5.26
C ALA A 191 23.73 -1.95 3.77
N GLU A 192 23.33 -3.11 3.24
CA GLU A 192 22.98 -3.28 1.84
C GLU A 192 21.77 -4.22 1.73
N TYR A 193 20.74 -3.80 0.96
CA TYR A 193 19.51 -4.56 0.77
C TYR A 193 19.11 -4.59 -0.69
N ASP A 194 18.47 -5.68 -1.08
CA ASP A 194 17.90 -5.86 -2.41
C ASP A 194 16.48 -5.27 -2.47
N PHE A 195 15.76 -5.29 -1.32
CA PHE A 195 14.42 -4.73 -1.20
C PHE A 195 14.17 -4.14 0.19
N VAL A 196 13.58 -2.94 0.24
CA VAL A 196 13.24 -2.26 1.50
C VAL A 196 11.78 -1.83 1.49
N GLU A 197 11.00 -2.34 2.45
CA GLU A 197 9.66 -1.83 2.74
C GLU A 197 9.75 -0.68 3.74
N VAL A 198 9.08 0.44 3.44
CA VAL A 198 8.99 1.58 4.36
C VAL A 198 7.53 1.94 4.64
N MET A 199 7.14 1.87 5.91
CA MET A 199 5.88 2.39 6.43
C MET A 199 6.14 3.64 7.28
N ALA A 200 5.57 4.79 6.87
CA ALA A 200 5.71 6.03 7.65
C ALA A 200 5.02 5.92 9.03
N CYS A 201 3.91 5.18 9.09
CA CYS A 201 3.16 4.96 10.31
C CYS A 201 3.70 3.76 11.09
N PRO A 202 3.92 3.87 12.41
CA PRO A 202 4.24 2.73 13.25
C PRO A 202 3.12 1.67 13.21
N GLY A 203 3.51 0.40 13.00
CA GLY A 203 2.57 -0.73 12.94
C GLY A 203 1.94 -0.99 11.57
N GLY A 204 2.12 -0.11 10.62
CA GLY A 204 1.57 -0.25 9.26
C GLY A 204 0.49 0.78 8.93
N CYS A 205 -0.38 0.45 7.99
CA CYS A 205 -1.32 1.40 7.40
C CYS A 205 -2.76 0.98 7.66
#